data_afab731c2bc388712b163900c44809b2
#
_entry.id   afab731c2bc388712b163900c44809b2
#
_cell.length_a   1.000
_cell.length_b   1.000
_cell.length_c   1.000
_cell.angle_alpha   90.00
_cell.angle_beta   90.00
_cell.angle_gamma   90.00
#
_symmetry.space_group_name_H-M   'P 1'
#
loop_
_entity.id
_entity.type
_entity.pdbx_description
1 polymer ?
#
loop_
_entity_poly.entity_id
_entity_poly.type
_entity_poly.pdbx_seq_one_letter_code
_entity_poly.pdbx_strand_id
1 'polypeptide(L)'
;MSTITLDAPPPIETQVGGVDHFSSAAEREKQIALLPDERTLPLGPIKVVHAFWLAGMSCDGCSIAAVGATSPSVEDLIAGTIPGVPRVVLHHSVLSVESGEAFTHNYTMAEKGELGAPYVVIYEGSIADERIAAATGGYFSAMGAEKMPDGSSRPIPTATWLKRLAPGAAAVIAVGTCATWGGIPAAVGNPTGSMSIMDFLGKDYRSAYGLPVINVPGCSPVGDNFTETIACTLLFLNGHGPLPEFDELGRPQWLFDETVHQRCVRAGYYEEGTFAEAYGDKECLVEIGCWGPVVQCNITSRGAINHMGGCMNTGGVCIGCTMPGFPDRFSPFYKKPPGANISSAGSKVLGTFMRPLRKISMGYLNRETRWVKEGHVPSGWGHVENPGLVMGLIHKLYIKYQFLGSKKTWKAE
;
A
#
# COMPACT_ATOMS: atom_id res chain seq x y z
N MET A 1 -1.48 -42.69 12.07
CA MET A 1 -1.35 -41.47 11.23
C MET A 1 -2.75 -41.08 10.81
N SER A 2 -3.35 -40.11 11.52
CA SER A 2 -4.69 -39.61 11.15
C SER A 2 -4.58 -38.69 9.96
N THR A 3 -5.22 -39.06 8.87
CA THR A 3 -5.38 -38.22 7.69
C THR A 3 -6.17 -36.95 8.08
N ILE A 4 -5.52 -35.81 8.01
CA ILE A 4 -6.15 -34.51 8.21
C ILE A 4 -6.95 -34.25 6.93
N THR A 5 -8.27 -34.41 7.00
CA THR A 5 -9.16 -33.93 5.94
C THR A 5 -9.35 -32.44 6.13
N LEU A 6 -8.53 -31.65 5.45
CA LEU A 6 -8.84 -30.24 5.26
C LEU A 6 -10.04 -30.16 4.34
N ASP A 7 -11.08 -29.40 4.74
CA ASP A 7 -12.12 -29.04 3.79
C ASP A 7 -11.43 -28.37 2.59
N ALA A 8 -11.54 -29.00 1.43
CA ALA A 8 -10.94 -28.46 0.23
C ALA A 8 -11.51 -27.04 -0.01
N PRO A 9 -10.66 -26.05 -0.29
CA PRO A 9 -11.15 -24.79 -0.83
C PRO A 9 -11.97 -25.10 -2.09
N PRO A 10 -12.93 -24.24 -2.45
CA PRO A 10 -13.68 -24.44 -3.69
C PRO A 10 -12.70 -24.64 -4.84
N PRO A 11 -13.05 -25.45 -5.85
CA PRO A 11 -12.18 -25.72 -6.98
C PRO A 11 -11.76 -24.38 -7.60
N ILE A 12 -10.50 -24.09 -7.49
CA ILE A 12 -9.88 -22.93 -8.11
C ILE A 12 -9.54 -23.38 -9.52
N GLU A 13 -10.25 -22.84 -10.50
CA GLU A 13 -9.71 -22.82 -11.85
C GLU A 13 -8.42 -22.01 -11.77
N THR A 14 -7.30 -22.70 -11.80
CA THR A 14 -5.97 -22.09 -11.83
C THR A 14 -5.79 -21.42 -13.17
N GLN A 15 -6.25 -20.19 -13.30
CA GLN A 15 -5.76 -19.29 -14.33
C GLN A 15 -4.40 -18.78 -13.86
N VAL A 16 -3.38 -19.52 -14.25
CA VAL A 16 -2.00 -19.14 -14.04
C VAL A 16 -1.74 -17.87 -14.87
N GLY A 17 -1.58 -16.75 -14.20
CA GLY A 17 -0.86 -15.61 -14.75
C GLY A 17 -1.56 -14.75 -15.81
N GLY A 18 -2.86 -14.68 -15.82
CA GLY A 18 -3.60 -13.78 -16.72
C GLY A 18 -3.94 -12.45 -16.06
N VAL A 19 -3.85 -11.39 -16.84
CA VAL A 19 -4.31 -10.03 -16.53
C VAL A 19 -5.85 -9.96 -16.38
N ASP A 20 -6.51 -11.11 -16.36
CA ASP A 20 -7.96 -11.29 -16.48
C ASP A 20 -8.72 -11.15 -15.14
N HIS A 21 -8.02 -10.80 -14.05
CA HIS A 21 -8.67 -10.52 -12.76
C HIS A 21 -9.19 -9.08 -12.63
N PHE A 22 -9.13 -8.30 -13.71
CA PHE A 22 -9.56 -6.91 -13.68
C PHE A 22 -11.01 -6.79 -14.11
N SER A 23 -11.86 -6.32 -13.21
CA SER A 23 -13.20 -5.93 -13.61
C SER A 23 -13.12 -4.79 -14.62
N SER A 24 -13.77 -4.96 -15.77
CA SER A 24 -13.98 -3.87 -16.72
C SER A 24 -14.77 -2.73 -16.06
N ALA A 25 -14.73 -1.52 -16.63
CA ALA A 25 -15.56 -0.41 -16.14
C ALA A 25 -17.04 -0.80 -16.04
N ALA A 26 -17.54 -1.61 -17.00
CA ALA A 26 -18.90 -2.13 -17.00
C ALA A 26 -19.16 -3.18 -15.88
N GLU A 27 -18.15 -3.98 -15.53
CA GLU A 27 -18.24 -4.91 -14.38
C GLU A 27 -18.19 -4.16 -13.06
N ARG A 28 -17.43 -3.07 -12.98
CA ARG A 28 -17.36 -2.19 -11.81
C ARG A 28 -18.70 -1.49 -11.58
N GLU A 29 -19.33 -0.98 -12.65
CA GLU A 29 -20.66 -0.38 -12.61
C GLU A 29 -21.71 -1.43 -12.16
N LYS A 30 -21.57 -2.65 -12.64
CA LYS A 30 -22.41 -3.79 -12.24
C LYS A 30 -22.16 -4.22 -10.78
N GLN A 31 -20.92 -4.14 -10.30
CA GLN A 31 -20.55 -4.41 -8.91
C GLN A 31 -21.11 -3.34 -7.97
N ILE A 32 -21.02 -2.05 -8.35
CA ILE A 32 -21.64 -0.94 -7.61
C ILE A 32 -23.15 -1.10 -7.57
N ALA A 33 -23.77 -1.52 -8.68
CA ALA A 33 -25.20 -1.79 -8.74
C ALA A 33 -25.66 -3.01 -7.91
N LEU A 34 -24.74 -3.93 -7.58
CA LEU A 34 -25.00 -5.09 -6.72
C LEU A 34 -24.75 -4.79 -5.23
N LEU A 35 -24.18 -3.63 -4.90
CA LEU A 35 -24.12 -3.20 -3.51
C LEU A 35 -25.54 -2.99 -2.99
N PRO A 36 -25.83 -3.38 -1.75
CA PRO A 36 -27.13 -3.08 -1.16
C PRO A 36 -27.42 -1.58 -1.28
N ASP A 37 -28.65 -1.24 -1.62
CA ASP A 37 -29.09 0.17 -1.60
C ASP A 37 -28.73 0.74 -0.21
N GLU A 38 -28.11 1.93 -0.17
CA GLU A 38 -27.72 2.62 1.07
C GLU A 38 -28.85 2.65 2.11
N ARG A 39 -30.10 2.56 1.65
CA ARG A 39 -31.32 2.50 2.48
C ARG A 39 -31.55 1.16 3.15
N THR A 40 -30.89 0.09 2.72
CA THR A 40 -31.11 -1.28 3.22
C THR A 40 -30.01 -1.75 4.17
N LEU A 41 -28.87 -1.05 4.21
CA LEU A 41 -27.81 -1.33 5.16
C LEU A 41 -28.21 -0.79 6.55
N PRO A 42 -28.12 -1.60 7.62
CA PRO A 42 -28.29 -1.11 8.99
C PRO A 42 -27.05 -0.29 9.38
N LEU A 43 -26.87 0.87 8.70
CA LEU A 43 -25.74 1.77 8.94
C LEU A 43 -25.99 2.56 10.22
N GLY A 44 -25.16 2.29 11.24
CA GLY A 44 -25.01 3.07 12.46
C GLY A 44 -26.11 2.98 13.52
N PRO A 45 -25.88 3.53 14.72
CA PRO A 45 -24.54 3.94 15.20
C PRO A 45 -23.73 2.73 15.68
N ILE A 46 -22.73 2.34 14.93
CA ILE A 46 -21.76 1.31 15.34
C ILE A 46 -20.77 1.95 16.32
N LYS A 47 -20.68 1.44 17.54
CA LYS A 47 -19.75 1.96 18.57
C LYS A 47 -18.41 1.25 18.56
N VAL A 48 -18.43 -0.05 18.26
CA VAL A 48 -17.26 -0.94 18.30
C VAL A 48 -17.29 -1.85 17.10
N VAL A 49 -16.14 -2.04 16.47
CA VAL A 49 -15.91 -3.02 15.41
C VAL A 49 -14.72 -3.90 15.80
N HIS A 50 -14.85 -5.19 15.67
CA HIS A 50 -13.73 -6.10 15.84
C HIS A 50 -12.94 -6.19 14.54
N ALA A 51 -11.62 -6.15 14.61
CA ALA A 51 -10.71 -6.35 13.49
C ALA A 51 -9.90 -7.63 13.70
N PHE A 52 -10.23 -8.67 12.95
CA PHE A 52 -9.51 -9.93 12.99
C PHE A 52 -8.36 -9.92 12.00
N TRP A 53 -7.14 -9.88 12.50
CA TRP A 53 -5.93 -9.92 11.69
C TRP A 53 -5.46 -11.36 11.51
N LEU A 54 -5.50 -11.83 10.28
CA LEU A 54 -5.08 -13.17 9.89
C LEU A 54 -3.74 -13.09 9.16
N ALA A 55 -2.75 -13.83 9.64
CA ALA A 55 -1.44 -13.95 9.00
C ALA A 55 -1.33 -15.29 8.27
N GLY A 56 -1.29 -15.24 6.93
CA GLY A 56 -1.03 -16.39 6.06
C GLY A 56 0.47 -16.63 5.87
N MET A 57 0.91 -16.77 4.60
CA MET A 57 2.34 -16.80 4.25
C MET A 57 2.89 -15.37 4.34
N SER A 58 3.05 -14.90 5.57
CA SER A 58 3.43 -13.54 5.90
C SER A 58 4.89 -13.42 6.36
N CYS A 59 5.46 -12.23 6.17
CA CYS A 59 6.73 -11.82 6.77
C CYS A 59 6.55 -10.78 7.88
N ASP A 60 5.30 -10.50 8.30
CA ASP A 60 4.89 -9.47 9.26
C ASP A 60 5.24 -8.02 8.83
N GLY A 61 5.70 -7.83 7.59
CA GLY A 61 6.06 -6.51 7.06
C GLY A 61 4.87 -5.56 6.96
N CYS A 62 3.66 -6.09 6.69
CA CYS A 62 2.45 -5.27 6.64
C CYS A 62 2.00 -4.86 8.05
N SER A 63 2.11 -5.76 9.05
CA SER A 63 1.90 -5.44 10.46
C SER A 63 2.84 -4.34 10.94
N ILE A 64 4.13 -4.45 10.62
CA ILE A 64 5.14 -3.43 10.96
C ILE A 64 4.80 -2.09 10.29
N ALA A 65 4.41 -2.11 9.01
CA ALA A 65 4.01 -0.91 8.29
C ALA A 65 2.76 -0.26 8.91
N ALA A 66 1.77 -1.06 9.30
CA ALA A 66 0.55 -0.59 9.95
C ALA A 66 0.86 0.09 11.30
N VAL A 67 1.71 -0.51 12.14
CA VAL A 67 2.15 0.09 13.42
C VAL A 67 2.91 1.39 13.20
N GLY A 68 3.60 1.53 12.06
CA GLY A 68 4.28 2.78 11.68
C GLY A 68 3.36 3.86 11.10
N ALA A 69 2.04 3.60 10.97
CA ALA A 69 1.10 4.59 10.46
C ALA A 69 0.90 5.76 11.44
N THR A 70 0.70 6.95 10.89
CA THR A 70 0.59 8.18 11.68
C THR A 70 -0.63 9.03 11.31
N SER A 71 -1.32 8.71 10.21
CA SER A 71 -2.43 9.52 9.70
C SER A 71 -3.52 8.68 9.00
N PRO A 72 -4.47 8.09 9.76
CA PRO A 72 -4.50 7.95 11.21
C PRO A 72 -3.52 6.87 11.71
N SER A 73 -3.18 6.91 12.98
CA SER A 73 -2.41 5.84 13.62
C SER A 73 -3.29 4.62 13.98
N VAL A 74 -2.68 3.48 14.21
CA VAL A 74 -3.40 2.30 14.74
C VAL A 74 -3.96 2.60 16.13
N GLU A 75 -3.22 3.36 16.93
CA GLU A 75 -3.63 3.79 18.26
C GLU A 75 -4.91 4.64 18.22
N ASP A 76 -5.04 5.55 17.24
CA ASP A 76 -6.25 6.35 17.04
C ASP A 76 -7.49 5.49 16.78
N LEU A 77 -7.32 4.44 15.96
CA LEU A 77 -8.38 3.48 15.65
C LEU A 77 -8.78 2.67 16.91
N ILE A 78 -7.80 2.19 17.68
CA ILE A 78 -8.02 1.38 18.88
C ILE A 78 -8.59 2.24 20.01
N ALA A 79 -8.11 3.46 20.19
CA ALA A 79 -8.61 4.39 21.19
C ALA A 79 -9.99 4.97 20.83
N GLY A 80 -10.37 4.95 19.53
CA GLY A 80 -11.64 5.51 19.06
C GLY A 80 -11.63 7.04 19.10
N THR A 81 -10.50 7.67 18.82
CA THR A 81 -10.33 9.13 18.84
C THR A 81 -10.77 9.82 17.56
N ILE A 82 -10.99 9.05 16.48
CA ILE A 82 -11.36 9.59 15.17
C ILE A 82 -12.86 9.83 15.13
N PRO A 83 -13.32 11.09 14.95
CA PRO A 83 -14.76 11.39 14.90
C PRO A 83 -15.50 10.60 13.81
N GLY A 84 -16.61 9.94 14.19
CA GLY A 84 -17.44 9.16 13.29
C GLY A 84 -16.92 7.75 12.99
N VAL A 85 -15.68 7.42 13.33
CA VAL A 85 -15.12 6.07 13.19
C VAL A 85 -15.39 5.29 14.48
N PRO A 86 -15.98 4.07 14.39
CA PRO A 86 -16.14 3.20 15.53
C PRO A 86 -14.79 2.81 16.13
N ARG A 87 -14.75 2.61 17.45
CA ARG A 87 -13.57 2.08 18.12
C ARG A 87 -13.26 0.68 17.60
N VAL A 88 -12.00 0.43 17.24
CA VAL A 88 -11.54 -0.87 16.78
C VAL A 88 -11.01 -1.72 17.93
N VAL A 89 -11.52 -2.93 18.06
CA VAL A 89 -10.94 -3.97 18.92
C VAL A 89 -10.09 -4.87 18.04
N LEU A 90 -8.79 -4.69 18.12
CA LEU A 90 -7.83 -5.40 17.26
C LEU A 90 -7.49 -6.78 17.86
N HIS A 91 -7.69 -7.82 17.07
CA HIS A 91 -7.27 -9.19 17.38
C HIS A 91 -6.10 -9.57 16.47
N HIS A 92 -4.89 -9.34 16.94
CA HIS A 92 -3.65 -9.55 16.17
C HIS A 92 -2.76 -10.54 16.93
N SER A 93 -2.32 -11.60 16.28
CA SER A 93 -1.58 -12.68 16.90
C SER A 93 -0.26 -12.28 17.58
N VAL A 94 0.37 -11.21 17.09
CA VAL A 94 1.64 -10.68 17.63
C VAL A 94 1.40 -9.62 18.72
N LEU A 95 0.31 -8.85 18.62
CA LEU A 95 0.02 -7.72 19.51
C LEU A 95 -0.92 -8.10 20.67
N SER A 96 -1.57 -9.26 20.61
CA SER A 96 -2.46 -9.73 21.68
C SER A 96 -1.67 -10.20 22.91
N VAL A 97 -2.24 -9.95 24.07
CA VAL A 97 -1.74 -10.50 25.35
C VAL A 97 -2.35 -11.86 25.66
N GLU A 98 -3.48 -12.19 25.02
CA GLU A 98 -4.12 -13.49 25.13
C GLU A 98 -3.40 -14.53 24.27
N SER A 99 -3.51 -15.80 24.65
CA SER A 99 -2.95 -16.92 23.91
C SER A 99 -3.90 -18.13 23.91
N GLY A 100 -3.67 -19.06 22.99
CA GLY A 100 -4.46 -20.30 22.89
C GLY A 100 -5.95 -20.06 22.69
N GLU A 101 -6.79 -20.75 23.43
CA GLU A 101 -8.26 -20.68 23.34
C GLU A 101 -8.78 -19.27 23.69
N ALA A 102 -8.13 -18.55 24.61
CA ALA A 102 -8.53 -17.19 24.99
C ALA A 102 -8.37 -16.22 23.79
N PHE A 103 -7.28 -16.36 23.04
CA PHE A 103 -7.06 -15.56 21.83
C PHE A 103 -8.08 -15.89 20.73
N THR A 104 -8.35 -17.17 20.47
CA THR A 104 -9.28 -17.59 19.40
C THR A 104 -10.75 -17.51 19.80
N HIS A 105 -11.06 -17.19 21.04
CA HIS A 105 -12.44 -17.10 21.53
C HIS A 105 -13.31 -16.18 20.70
N ASN A 106 -12.85 -14.94 20.44
CA ASN A 106 -13.62 -13.96 19.66
C ASN A 106 -13.77 -14.38 18.19
N TYR A 107 -12.80 -15.08 17.62
CA TYR A 107 -12.90 -15.66 16.27
C TYR A 107 -14.03 -16.70 16.20
N THR A 108 -14.10 -17.56 17.21
CA THR A 108 -15.16 -18.58 17.32
C THR A 108 -16.53 -17.95 17.55
N MET A 109 -16.62 -16.88 18.34
CA MET A 109 -17.86 -16.13 18.55
C MET A 109 -18.32 -15.45 17.26
N ALA A 110 -17.39 -14.90 16.49
CA ALA A 110 -17.69 -14.29 15.18
C ALA A 110 -18.20 -15.34 14.17
N GLU A 111 -17.54 -16.50 14.08
CA GLU A 111 -17.98 -17.62 13.24
C GLU A 111 -19.42 -18.06 13.55
N LYS A 112 -19.79 -18.08 14.83
CA LYS A 112 -21.13 -18.45 15.30
C LYS A 112 -22.18 -17.35 15.20
N GLY A 113 -21.78 -16.10 14.86
CA GLY A 113 -22.66 -14.93 14.87
C GLY A 113 -23.01 -14.45 16.29
N GLU A 114 -22.23 -14.82 17.28
CA GLU A 114 -22.45 -14.54 18.72
C GLU A 114 -21.60 -13.39 19.25
N LEU A 115 -20.80 -12.71 18.37
CA LEU A 115 -19.86 -11.66 18.77
C LEU A 115 -20.55 -10.41 19.32
N GLY A 116 -21.79 -10.14 18.94
CA GLY A 116 -22.59 -9.00 19.41
C GLY A 116 -22.18 -7.64 18.82
N ALA A 117 -21.18 -7.60 17.94
CA ALA A 117 -20.71 -6.42 17.21
C ALA A 117 -20.26 -6.82 15.80
N PRO A 118 -20.30 -5.91 14.82
CA PRO A 118 -19.75 -6.17 13.50
C PRO A 118 -18.24 -6.35 13.55
N TYR A 119 -17.70 -7.03 12.53
CA TYR A 119 -16.27 -7.24 12.43
C TYR A 119 -15.77 -7.12 11.00
N VAL A 120 -14.51 -6.77 10.86
CA VAL A 120 -13.75 -6.80 9.62
C VAL A 120 -12.67 -7.87 9.69
N VAL A 121 -12.34 -8.47 8.55
CA VAL A 121 -11.23 -9.41 8.42
C VAL A 121 -10.11 -8.72 7.66
N ILE A 122 -8.94 -8.68 8.26
CA ILE A 122 -7.70 -8.19 7.67
C ILE A 122 -6.81 -9.41 7.43
N TYR A 123 -6.33 -9.56 6.21
CA TYR A 123 -5.47 -10.69 5.88
C TYR A 123 -4.12 -10.21 5.35
N GLU A 124 -3.06 -10.63 6.00
CA GLU A 124 -1.67 -10.37 5.65
C GLU A 124 -0.99 -11.63 5.14
N GLY A 125 -0.19 -11.51 4.08
CA GLY A 125 0.46 -12.65 3.45
C GLY A 125 -0.42 -13.33 2.40
N SER A 126 0.13 -14.27 1.64
CA SER A 126 -0.63 -15.07 0.68
C SER A 126 -1.33 -16.24 1.35
N ILE A 127 -2.36 -16.75 0.70
CA ILE A 127 -3.06 -17.96 1.13
C ILE A 127 -2.35 -19.14 0.49
N ALA A 128 -1.80 -20.04 1.31
CA ALA A 128 -1.16 -21.26 0.85
C ALA A 128 -2.19 -22.38 0.60
N ASP A 129 -1.86 -23.30 -0.28
CA ASP A 129 -2.61 -24.55 -0.42
C ASP A 129 -2.19 -25.55 0.67
N GLU A 130 -2.93 -25.55 1.75
CA GLU A 130 -2.63 -26.42 2.91
C GLU A 130 -2.71 -27.92 2.60
N ARG A 131 -3.29 -28.32 1.45
CA ARG A 131 -3.25 -29.72 1.00
C ARG A 131 -1.84 -30.16 0.65
N ILE A 132 -1.01 -29.24 0.13
CA ILE A 132 0.41 -29.49 -0.16
C ILE A 132 1.17 -29.72 1.15
N ALA A 133 0.96 -28.88 2.16
CA ALA A 133 1.58 -29.03 3.47
C ALA A 133 1.11 -30.33 4.17
N ALA A 134 -0.18 -30.65 4.09
CA ALA A 134 -0.75 -31.86 4.68
C ALA A 134 -0.13 -33.13 4.10
N ALA A 135 0.28 -33.15 2.83
CA ALA A 135 0.97 -34.28 2.21
C ALA A 135 2.32 -34.61 2.89
N THR A 136 2.93 -33.64 3.59
CA THR A 136 4.15 -33.82 4.37
C THR A 136 3.90 -33.84 5.89
N GLY A 137 2.63 -33.83 6.30
CA GLY A 137 2.22 -33.89 7.72
C GLY A 137 2.31 -32.57 8.46
N GLY A 138 2.40 -31.43 7.74
CA GLY A 138 2.57 -30.09 8.29
C GLY A 138 1.47 -29.10 7.89
N TYR A 139 1.75 -27.82 8.18
CA TYR A 139 0.95 -26.65 7.81
C TYR A 139 1.90 -25.56 7.32
N PHE A 140 1.44 -24.76 6.36
CA PHE A 140 2.17 -23.54 5.95
C PHE A 140 1.83 -22.38 6.89
N SER A 141 0.56 -22.23 7.26
CA SER A 141 0.15 -21.26 8.27
C SER A 141 -1.04 -21.76 9.07
N ALA A 142 -0.96 -21.63 10.39
CA ALA A 142 -2.04 -22.03 11.28
C ALA A 142 -2.10 -21.09 12.50
N MET A 143 -3.30 -20.89 13.04
CA MET A 143 -3.53 -20.04 14.19
C MET A 143 -4.58 -20.68 15.10
N GLY A 144 -4.17 -20.96 16.35
CA GLY A 144 -5.00 -21.69 17.30
C GLY A 144 -5.17 -23.16 16.94
N ALA A 145 -5.97 -23.84 17.72
CA ALA A 145 -6.27 -25.25 17.52
C ALA A 145 -7.71 -25.57 17.95
N GLU A 146 -8.31 -26.54 17.30
CA GLU A 146 -9.62 -27.09 17.66
C GLU A 146 -9.48 -28.48 18.26
N LYS A 147 -10.35 -28.80 19.25
CA LYS A 147 -10.41 -30.11 19.84
C LYS A 147 -11.19 -31.07 18.95
N MET A 148 -10.60 -32.20 18.65
CA MET A 148 -11.23 -33.26 17.88
C MET A 148 -12.05 -34.18 18.75
N PRO A 149 -13.05 -34.92 18.19
CA PRO A 149 -13.86 -35.87 18.96
C PRO A 149 -13.07 -37.00 19.67
N ASP A 150 -11.88 -37.30 19.17
CA ASP A 150 -10.96 -38.27 19.74
C ASP A 150 -10.10 -37.73 20.91
N GLY A 151 -10.33 -36.45 21.29
CA GLY A 151 -9.56 -35.75 22.32
C GLY A 151 -8.24 -35.16 21.84
N SER A 152 -7.83 -35.40 20.61
CA SER A 152 -6.64 -34.75 20.01
C SER A 152 -6.89 -33.27 19.77
N SER A 153 -5.80 -32.51 19.53
CA SER A 153 -5.88 -31.11 19.15
C SER A 153 -5.31 -30.93 17.76
N ARG A 154 -6.05 -30.27 16.89
CA ARG A 154 -5.64 -30.01 15.52
C ARG A 154 -5.45 -28.50 15.29
N PRO A 155 -4.28 -28.05 14.79
CA PRO A 155 -4.09 -26.65 14.39
C PRO A 155 -5.13 -26.23 13.34
N ILE A 156 -5.59 -24.99 13.43
CA ILE A 156 -6.55 -24.41 12.47
C ILE A 156 -5.76 -23.63 11.44
N PRO A 157 -5.74 -24.05 10.16
CA PRO A 157 -5.10 -23.25 9.09
C PRO A 157 -5.68 -21.86 9.01
N THR A 158 -4.83 -20.86 8.76
CA THR A 158 -5.28 -19.45 8.66
C THR A 158 -6.28 -19.26 7.51
N ALA A 159 -6.10 -20.00 6.41
CA ALA A 159 -7.09 -20.06 5.33
C ALA A 159 -8.47 -20.55 5.78
N THR A 160 -8.52 -21.48 6.73
CA THR A 160 -9.79 -21.97 7.33
C THR A 160 -10.48 -20.86 8.11
N TRP A 161 -9.75 -20.08 8.88
CA TRP A 161 -10.31 -18.88 9.55
C TRP A 161 -10.90 -17.89 8.57
N LEU A 162 -10.17 -17.60 7.47
CA LEU A 162 -10.70 -16.71 6.43
C LEU A 162 -12.01 -17.25 5.85
N LYS A 163 -12.06 -18.55 5.51
CA LYS A 163 -13.27 -19.21 4.97
C LYS A 163 -14.46 -19.12 5.94
N ARG A 164 -14.22 -19.28 7.25
CA ARG A 164 -15.25 -19.25 8.28
C ARG A 164 -15.75 -17.84 8.58
N LEU A 165 -14.87 -16.84 8.56
CA LEU A 165 -15.19 -15.49 8.96
C LEU A 165 -15.66 -14.60 7.79
N ALA A 166 -15.18 -14.84 6.56
CA ALA A 166 -15.50 -13.97 5.42
C ALA A 166 -17.01 -13.80 5.16
N PRO A 167 -17.88 -14.83 5.29
CA PRO A 167 -19.31 -14.66 5.01
C PRO A 167 -20.01 -13.67 5.95
N GLY A 168 -19.61 -13.60 7.22
CA GLY A 168 -20.18 -12.70 8.24
C GLY A 168 -19.44 -11.38 8.40
N ALA A 169 -18.30 -11.20 7.72
CA ALA A 169 -17.50 -9.99 7.83
C ALA A 169 -18.19 -8.78 7.21
N ALA A 170 -18.11 -7.63 7.86
CA ALA A 170 -18.58 -6.36 7.29
C ALA A 170 -17.68 -5.92 6.13
N ALA A 171 -16.39 -6.20 6.20
CA ALA A 171 -15.44 -6.02 5.09
C ALA A 171 -14.31 -7.06 5.19
N VAL A 172 -13.71 -7.42 4.05
CA VAL A 172 -12.48 -8.21 3.98
C VAL A 172 -11.42 -7.37 3.28
N ILE A 173 -10.28 -7.18 3.95
CA ILE A 173 -9.21 -6.30 3.50
C ILE A 173 -7.95 -7.13 3.31
N ALA A 174 -7.44 -7.13 2.08
CA ALA A 174 -6.16 -7.70 1.71
C ALA A 174 -5.07 -6.66 1.93
N VAL A 175 -4.21 -6.86 2.93
CA VAL A 175 -3.10 -5.94 3.21
C VAL A 175 -1.79 -6.53 2.69
N GLY A 176 -1.10 -5.73 1.87
CA GLY A 176 0.14 -6.14 1.22
C GLY A 176 -0.04 -6.93 -0.07
N THR A 177 1.01 -6.93 -0.87
CA THR A 177 1.02 -7.55 -2.22
C THR A 177 0.82 -9.07 -2.18
N CYS A 178 1.22 -9.72 -1.10
CA CYS A 178 1.00 -11.17 -0.94
C CYS A 178 -0.50 -11.50 -0.82
N ALA A 179 -1.23 -10.76 -0.01
CA ALA A 179 -2.68 -10.93 0.14
C ALA A 179 -3.46 -10.50 -1.11
N THR A 180 -3.00 -9.45 -1.80
CA THR A 180 -3.70 -8.87 -2.96
C THR A 180 -3.44 -9.62 -4.27
N TRP A 181 -2.21 -10.08 -4.52
CA TRP A 181 -1.79 -10.69 -5.80
C TRP A 181 -1.02 -12.02 -5.65
N GLY A 182 -0.91 -12.57 -4.43
CA GLY A 182 -0.07 -13.73 -4.16
C GLY A 182 1.39 -13.36 -3.81
N GLY A 183 1.93 -12.29 -4.41
CA GLY A 183 3.24 -11.72 -4.09
C GLY A 183 4.43 -12.67 -4.22
N ILE A 184 5.42 -12.50 -3.37
CA ILE A 184 6.66 -13.31 -3.39
C ILE A 184 6.39 -14.81 -3.18
N PRO A 185 5.51 -15.25 -2.27
CA PRO A 185 5.23 -16.69 -2.10
C PRO A 185 4.63 -17.35 -3.34
N ALA A 186 3.89 -16.58 -4.17
CA ALA A 186 3.28 -17.06 -5.41
C ALA A 186 4.17 -16.87 -6.66
N ALA A 187 5.43 -16.45 -6.48
CA ALA A 187 6.38 -16.29 -7.59
C ALA A 187 6.56 -17.58 -8.38
N VAL A 188 7.13 -17.47 -9.58
CA VAL A 188 7.33 -18.60 -10.50
C VAL A 188 7.87 -19.84 -9.80
N GLY A 189 7.21 -20.97 -10.02
CA GLY A 189 7.45 -22.25 -9.32
C GLY A 189 6.47 -22.50 -8.18
N ASN A 190 5.99 -21.49 -7.50
CA ASN A 190 4.95 -21.50 -6.48
C ASN A 190 4.81 -22.84 -5.70
N PRO A 191 5.82 -23.25 -4.92
CA PRO A 191 5.87 -24.57 -4.30
C PRO A 191 4.81 -24.78 -3.22
N THR A 192 4.20 -23.70 -2.75
CA THR A 192 3.19 -23.71 -1.69
C THR A 192 1.76 -23.55 -2.22
N GLY A 193 1.59 -23.45 -3.56
CA GLY A 193 0.29 -23.14 -4.14
C GLY A 193 -0.31 -21.81 -3.63
N SER A 194 0.55 -20.87 -3.29
CA SER A 194 0.14 -19.58 -2.74
C SER A 194 -0.69 -18.77 -3.73
N MET A 195 -1.72 -18.08 -3.22
CA MET A 195 -2.67 -17.31 -4.01
C MET A 195 -3.13 -16.06 -3.26
N SER A 196 -3.83 -15.16 -3.98
CA SER A 196 -4.47 -13.98 -3.38
C SER A 196 -5.76 -14.34 -2.64
N ILE A 197 -6.29 -13.38 -1.84
CA ILE A 197 -7.61 -13.53 -1.21
C ILE A 197 -8.70 -13.66 -2.29
N MET A 198 -8.62 -12.87 -3.36
CA MET A 198 -9.61 -12.90 -4.43
C MET A 198 -9.59 -14.23 -5.19
N ASP A 199 -8.43 -14.87 -5.34
CA ASP A 199 -8.32 -16.21 -5.92
C ASP A 199 -8.97 -17.26 -4.99
N PHE A 200 -8.82 -17.08 -3.68
CA PHE A 200 -9.34 -18.02 -2.69
C PHE A 200 -10.84 -17.87 -2.47
N LEU A 201 -11.35 -16.66 -2.27
CA LEU A 201 -12.78 -16.40 -2.02
C LEU A 201 -13.61 -16.35 -3.32
N GLY A 202 -12.97 -16.17 -4.46
CA GLY A 202 -13.60 -15.92 -5.74
C GLY A 202 -13.84 -14.42 -6.00
N LYS A 203 -13.78 -14.04 -7.27
CA LYS A 203 -13.95 -12.63 -7.71
C LYS A 203 -15.35 -12.05 -7.41
N ASP A 204 -16.34 -12.90 -7.28
CA ASP A 204 -17.73 -12.51 -7.02
C ASP A 204 -18.04 -12.44 -5.51
N TYR A 205 -17.04 -12.64 -4.67
CA TYR A 205 -17.21 -12.51 -3.22
C TYR A 205 -17.75 -11.14 -2.84
N ARG A 206 -18.71 -11.17 -1.91
CA ARG A 206 -19.22 -9.97 -1.23
C ARG A 206 -19.28 -10.24 0.26
N SER A 207 -18.90 -9.25 1.04
CA SER A 207 -19.05 -9.25 2.49
C SER A 207 -20.52 -9.21 2.90
N ALA A 208 -20.80 -9.39 4.19
CA ALA A 208 -22.16 -9.26 4.73
C ALA A 208 -22.82 -7.88 4.44
N TYR A 209 -22.00 -6.86 4.19
CA TYR A 209 -22.43 -5.50 3.83
C TYR A 209 -22.28 -5.21 2.32
N GLY A 210 -22.09 -6.24 1.49
CA GLY A 210 -22.03 -6.11 0.04
C GLY A 210 -20.69 -5.61 -0.51
N LEU A 211 -19.68 -5.38 0.32
CA LEU A 211 -18.38 -4.89 -0.13
C LEU A 211 -17.57 -6.00 -0.81
N PRO A 212 -16.84 -5.70 -1.89
CA PRO A 212 -15.85 -6.62 -2.45
C PRO A 212 -14.65 -6.75 -1.51
N VAL A 213 -13.69 -7.62 -1.86
CA VAL A 213 -12.37 -7.61 -1.21
C VAL A 213 -11.70 -6.26 -1.50
N ILE A 214 -11.24 -5.59 -0.44
CA ILE A 214 -10.53 -4.30 -0.53
C ILE A 214 -9.04 -4.58 -0.57
N ASN A 215 -8.36 -4.17 -1.64
CA ASN A 215 -6.95 -4.44 -1.87
C ASN A 215 -6.08 -3.23 -1.51
N VAL A 216 -5.14 -3.41 -0.59
CA VAL A 216 -4.12 -2.40 -0.22
C VAL A 216 -2.73 -2.97 -0.48
N PRO A 217 -2.27 -2.97 -1.76
CA PRO A 217 -0.99 -3.58 -2.12
C PRO A 217 0.21 -2.75 -1.67
N GLY A 218 1.35 -3.43 -1.58
CA GLY A 218 2.68 -2.93 -1.24
C GLY A 218 3.48 -4.02 -0.56
N CYS A 219 4.79 -4.04 -0.71
CA CYS A 219 5.65 -5.04 -0.08
C CYS A 219 6.78 -4.35 0.72
N SER A 220 6.44 -3.82 1.85
CA SER A 220 5.15 -3.69 2.52
C SER A 220 4.34 -2.47 2.02
N PRO A 221 3.04 -2.34 2.31
CA PRO A 221 2.27 -1.17 1.96
C PRO A 221 2.73 0.07 2.75
N VAL A 222 2.34 1.26 2.29
CA VAL A 222 2.42 2.47 3.12
C VAL A 222 1.43 2.30 4.27
N GLY A 223 1.88 2.41 5.51
CA GLY A 223 1.05 2.18 6.70
C GLY A 223 -0.19 3.06 6.73
N ASP A 224 -0.01 4.36 6.45
CA ASP A 224 -1.12 5.32 6.37
C ASP A 224 -2.16 4.94 5.29
N ASN A 225 -1.76 4.34 4.16
CA ASN A 225 -2.72 3.88 3.15
C ASN A 225 -3.66 2.81 3.72
N PHE A 226 -3.12 1.91 4.53
CA PHE A 226 -3.90 0.87 5.17
C PHE A 226 -4.84 1.44 6.24
N THR A 227 -4.33 2.23 7.17
CA THR A 227 -5.16 2.79 8.26
C THR A 227 -6.22 3.77 7.76
N GLU A 228 -5.91 4.57 6.74
CA GLU A 228 -6.89 5.45 6.09
C GLU A 228 -7.97 4.62 5.36
N THR A 229 -7.60 3.55 4.68
CA THR A 229 -8.57 2.64 4.05
C THR A 229 -9.52 2.03 5.08
N ILE A 230 -9.00 1.60 6.23
CA ILE A 230 -9.81 1.10 7.36
C ILE A 230 -10.75 2.22 7.84
N ALA A 231 -10.22 3.40 8.13
CA ALA A 231 -11.01 4.52 8.64
C ALA A 231 -12.15 4.92 7.68
N CYS A 232 -11.86 5.04 6.38
CA CYS A 232 -12.87 5.34 5.35
C CYS A 232 -13.92 4.23 5.25
N THR A 233 -13.50 2.95 5.30
CA THR A 233 -14.43 1.82 5.29
C THR A 233 -15.34 1.84 6.52
N LEU A 234 -14.79 2.11 7.70
CA LEU A 234 -15.57 2.20 8.94
C LEU A 234 -16.49 3.41 8.99
N LEU A 235 -16.09 4.55 8.43
CA LEU A 235 -16.96 5.73 8.24
C LEU A 235 -18.16 5.39 7.36
N PHE A 236 -17.93 4.70 6.25
CA PHE A 236 -19.01 4.22 5.38
C PHE A 236 -19.95 3.27 6.13
N LEU A 237 -19.41 2.23 6.79
CA LEU A 237 -20.21 1.26 7.55
C LEU A 237 -21.00 1.93 8.69
N ASN A 238 -20.52 3.02 9.22
CA ASN A 238 -21.19 3.79 10.27
C ASN A 238 -22.16 4.87 9.72
N GLY A 239 -22.30 4.98 8.41
CA GLY A 239 -23.19 5.96 7.76
C GLY A 239 -22.71 7.40 7.82
N HIS A 240 -21.43 7.63 8.12
CA HIS A 240 -20.81 8.96 8.22
C HIS A 240 -19.96 9.34 7.00
N GLY A 241 -19.84 8.47 6.02
CA GLY A 241 -19.09 8.72 4.80
C GLY A 241 -19.68 7.99 3.59
N PRO A 242 -19.34 8.41 2.37
CA PRO A 242 -19.71 7.70 1.15
C PRO A 242 -19.00 6.35 1.07
N LEU A 243 -19.52 5.46 0.20
CA LEU A 243 -18.78 4.26 -0.18
C LEU A 243 -17.44 4.68 -0.79
N PRO A 244 -16.32 4.14 -0.30
CA PRO A 244 -15.01 4.40 -0.91
C PRO A 244 -15.00 3.97 -2.39
N GLU A 245 -14.44 4.82 -3.26
CA GLU A 245 -14.27 4.47 -4.66
C GLU A 245 -13.08 3.53 -4.82
N PHE A 246 -13.29 2.45 -5.57
CA PHE A 246 -12.27 1.46 -5.88
C PHE A 246 -11.96 1.48 -7.38
N ASP A 247 -10.68 1.27 -7.71
CA ASP A 247 -10.27 1.08 -9.09
C ASP A 247 -10.58 -0.36 -9.58
N GLU A 248 -10.23 -0.66 -10.84
CA GLU A 248 -10.45 -1.98 -11.46
C GLU A 248 -9.69 -3.13 -10.77
N LEU A 249 -8.76 -2.82 -9.88
CA LEU A 249 -7.99 -3.76 -9.07
C LEU A 249 -8.54 -3.93 -7.66
N GLY A 250 -9.66 -3.27 -7.33
CA GLY A 250 -10.23 -3.25 -5.99
C GLY A 250 -9.41 -2.47 -4.98
N ARG A 251 -8.53 -1.56 -5.44
CA ARG A 251 -7.72 -0.69 -4.59
C ARG A 251 -8.46 0.64 -4.37
N PRO A 252 -8.33 1.29 -3.19
CA PRO A 252 -8.84 2.64 -3.01
C PRO A 252 -8.28 3.59 -4.08
N GLN A 253 -9.15 4.14 -4.92
CA GLN A 253 -8.76 4.87 -6.11
C GLN A 253 -7.88 6.08 -5.78
N TRP A 254 -8.24 6.84 -4.75
CA TRP A 254 -7.48 8.05 -4.34
C TRP A 254 -6.06 7.78 -3.86
N LEU A 255 -5.72 6.51 -3.52
CA LEU A 255 -4.38 6.11 -3.09
C LEU A 255 -3.51 5.59 -4.24
N PHE A 256 -4.14 5.13 -5.33
CA PHE A 256 -3.48 4.43 -6.43
C PHE A 256 -3.82 4.99 -7.82
N ASP A 257 -4.39 6.19 -7.93
CA ASP A 257 -4.74 6.84 -9.20
C ASP A 257 -3.53 7.37 -9.98
N GLU A 258 -2.45 7.68 -9.28
CA GLU A 258 -1.26 8.28 -9.87
C GLU A 258 -0.07 7.33 -9.88
N THR A 259 0.79 7.51 -10.88
CA THR A 259 2.06 6.77 -10.92
C THR A 259 3.06 7.37 -9.92
N VAL A 260 3.97 6.51 -9.45
CA VAL A 260 5.08 6.93 -8.60
C VAL A 260 5.85 8.11 -9.20
N HIS A 261 6.02 8.11 -10.53
CA HIS A 261 6.76 9.16 -11.23
C HIS A 261 6.08 10.52 -11.17
N GLN A 262 4.75 10.57 -11.26
CA GLN A 262 3.99 11.84 -11.23
C GLN A 262 4.22 12.64 -9.95
N ARG A 263 4.42 11.96 -8.83
CA ARG A 263 4.67 12.58 -7.51
C ARG A 263 6.13 12.48 -7.07
N CYS A 264 7.02 11.98 -7.93
CA CYS A 264 8.43 11.80 -7.58
C CYS A 264 9.17 13.14 -7.52
N VAL A 265 9.91 13.36 -6.45
CA VAL A 265 10.79 14.53 -6.30
C VAL A 265 11.88 14.62 -7.39
N ARG A 266 12.10 13.52 -8.10
CA ARG A 266 13.08 13.41 -9.19
C ARG A 266 12.44 13.55 -10.58
N ALA A 267 11.12 13.78 -10.69
CA ALA A 267 10.43 13.87 -11.97
C ALA A 267 10.96 14.99 -12.86
N GLY A 268 11.33 16.12 -12.26
CA GLY A 268 11.94 17.24 -13.00
C GLY A 268 13.22 16.88 -13.76
N TYR A 269 14.02 15.97 -13.23
CA TYR A 269 15.22 15.47 -13.93
C TYR A 269 14.87 14.62 -15.14
N TYR A 270 13.77 13.85 -15.07
CA TYR A 270 13.28 13.11 -16.24
C TYR A 270 12.88 14.04 -17.37
N GLU A 271 12.14 15.10 -17.07
CA GLU A 271 11.74 16.11 -18.05
C GLU A 271 12.95 16.85 -18.65
N GLU A 272 14.01 17.06 -17.86
CA GLU A 272 15.26 17.66 -18.33
C GLU A 272 16.16 16.68 -19.08
N GLY A 273 15.78 15.40 -19.15
CA GLY A 273 16.59 14.34 -19.74
C GLY A 273 17.90 14.08 -19.01
N THR A 274 17.92 14.28 -17.68
CA THR A 274 19.05 13.97 -16.80
C THR A 274 18.74 12.75 -15.96
N PHE A 275 19.60 11.73 -16.07
CA PHE A 275 19.39 10.45 -15.47
C PHE A 275 20.57 10.05 -14.59
N ALA A 276 20.28 9.33 -13.51
CA ALA A 276 21.28 8.73 -12.65
C ALA A 276 22.06 7.65 -13.40
N GLU A 277 23.36 7.62 -13.20
CA GLU A 277 24.27 6.60 -13.72
C GLU A 277 24.64 5.57 -12.64
N ALA A 278 24.53 5.99 -11.37
CA ALA A 278 24.81 5.14 -10.21
C ALA A 278 23.82 5.39 -9.07
N TYR A 279 23.76 4.46 -8.11
CA TYR A 279 23.04 4.66 -6.86
C TYR A 279 23.68 5.77 -6.05
N GLY A 280 22.86 6.65 -5.47
CA GLY A 280 23.31 7.85 -4.76
C GLY A 280 23.24 9.12 -5.61
N ASP A 281 23.13 9.01 -6.92
CA ASP A 281 22.87 10.16 -7.78
C ASP A 281 21.49 10.76 -7.49
N LYS A 282 21.39 12.08 -7.60
CA LYS A 282 20.13 12.81 -7.34
C LYS A 282 19.18 12.84 -8.54
N GLU A 283 19.65 12.51 -9.72
CA GLU A 283 18.93 12.51 -10.97
C GLU A 283 17.87 11.40 -11.04
N CYS A 284 17.06 11.39 -12.11
CA CYS A 284 16.01 10.38 -12.27
C CYS A 284 16.59 8.98 -12.43
N LEU A 285 16.08 8.03 -11.65
CA LEU A 285 16.59 6.65 -11.53
C LEU A 285 16.11 5.71 -12.65
N VAL A 286 15.40 6.18 -13.67
CA VAL A 286 14.80 5.32 -14.71
C VAL A 286 15.85 4.51 -15.46
N GLU A 287 17.03 5.09 -15.73
CA GLU A 287 18.11 4.40 -16.45
C GLU A 287 18.84 3.36 -15.62
N ILE A 288 18.70 3.37 -14.30
CA ILE A 288 19.21 2.33 -13.40
C ILE A 288 18.13 1.38 -12.90
N GLY A 289 16.96 1.35 -13.58
CA GLY A 289 15.95 0.32 -13.39
C GLY A 289 14.74 0.71 -12.56
N CYS A 290 14.43 2.01 -12.43
CA CYS A 290 13.22 2.46 -11.73
C CYS A 290 11.96 2.27 -12.59
N TRP A 291 10.96 1.56 -12.05
CA TRP A 291 9.66 1.32 -12.67
C TRP A 291 8.62 2.42 -12.35
N GLY A 292 9.03 3.48 -11.66
CA GLY A 292 8.14 4.57 -11.24
C GLY A 292 7.19 5.12 -12.30
N PRO A 293 7.60 5.28 -13.59
CA PRO A 293 6.72 5.81 -14.63
C PRO A 293 5.48 4.96 -14.93
N VAL A 294 5.47 3.68 -14.61
CA VAL A 294 4.37 2.74 -14.94
C VAL A 294 3.75 2.08 -13.72
N VAL A 295 4.20 2.40 -12.53
CA VAL A 295 3.73 1.81 -11.26
C VAL A 295 2.90 2.82 -10.51
N GLN A 296 1.71 2.41 -10.10
CA GLN A 296 0.80 3.21 -9.30
C GLN A 296 1.09 3.01 -7.80
N CYS A 297 1.51 4.09 -7.15
CA CYS A 297 1.79 4.12 -5.71
C CYS A 297 2.05 5.56 -5.27
N ASN A 298 1.58 5.94 -4.11
CA ASN A 298 1.71 7.29 -3.56
C ASN A 298 2.90 7.45 -2.58
N ILE A 299 3.79 6.46 -2.50
CA ILE A 299 4.92 6.46 -1.54
C ILE A 299 5.81 7.70 -1.64
N THR A 300 5.93 8.30 -2.83
CA THR A 300 6.77 9.48 -3.05
C THR A 300 6.20 10.76 -2.47
N SER A 301 4.88 10.88 -2.40
CA SER A 301 4.18 12.03 -1.82
C SER A 301 3.81 11.79 -0.35
N ARG A 302 3.45 10.55 -0.02
CA ARG A 302 2.99 10.21 1.33
C ARG A 302 4.14 9.87 2.29
N GLY A 303 5.26 9.39 1.75
CA GLY A 303 6.36 8.86 2.56
C GLY A 303 6.09 7.45 3.07
N ALA A 304 7.06 6.86 3.73
CA ALA A 304 6.94 5.54 4.34
C ALA A 304 6.35 5.62 5.76
N ILE A 305 6.84 6.59 6.56
CA ILE A 305 6.43 6.83 7.94
C ILE A 305 6.42 8.34 8.17
N ASN A 306 5.35 8.88 8.73
CA ASN A 306 5.21 10.29 9.08
C ASN A 306 5.64 11.23 7.94
N HIS A 307 5.16 10.98 6.74
CA HIS A 307 5.47 11.74 5.52
C HIS A 307 6.95 11.76 5.12
N MET A 308 7.78 10.90 5.69
CA MET A 308 9.22 10.84 5.44
C MET A 308 9.62 9.50 4.81
N GLY A 309 10.74 9.52 4.09
CA GLY A 309 11.27 8.33 3.43
C GLY A 309 10.51 7.97 2.15
N GLY A 310 10.57 6.69 1.81
CA GLY A 310 10.03 6.16 0.53
C GLY A 310 11.14 5.82 -0.45
N CYS A 311 10.87 4.89 -1.37
CA CYS A 311 11.89 4.26 -2.21
C CYS A 311 12.78 5.27 -2.93
N MET A 312 12.21 6.15 -3.76
CA MET A 312 12.98 7.13 -4.56
C MET A 312 13.51 8.29 -3.72
N ASN A 313 12.83 8.63 -2.64
CA ASN A 313 13.23 9.73 -1.75
C ASN A 313 14.53 9.37 -1.00
N THR A 314 14.72 8.08 -0.71
CA THR A 314 15.93 7.56 -0.05
C THR A 314 16.98 7.02 -1.03
N GLY A 315 16.77 7.19 -2.35
CA GLY A 315 17.73 6.78 -3.39
C GLY A 315 17.53 5.39 -3.96
N GLY A 316 16.50 4.65 -3.53
CA GLY A 316 16.12 3.37 -4.10
C GLY A 316 15.29 3.51 -5.37
N VAL A 317 15.28 2.50 -6.23
CA VAL A 317 14.43 2.43 -7.42
C VAL A 317 13.05 1.86 -7.08
N CYS A 318 12.02 2.24 -7.82
CA CYS A 318 10.74 1.55 -7.76
C CYS A 318 10.87 0.16 -8.41
N ILE A 319 10.49 -0.89 -7.68
CA ILE A 319 10.53 -2.29 -8.14
C ILE A 319 9.15 -2.85 -8.49
N GLY A 320 8.11 -2.01 -8.50
CA GLY A 320 6.77 -2.42 -8.92
C GLY A 320 5.96 -3.18 -7.88
N CYS A 321 6.30 -3.10 -6.60
CA CYS A 321 5.75 -3.96 -5.55
C CYS A 321 4.24 -3.83 -5.29
N THR A 322 3.58 -2.77 -5.77
CA THR A 322 2.12 -2.57 -5.65
C THR A 322 1.33 -3.17 -6.82
N MET A 323 2.03 -3.60 -7.86
CA MET A 323 1.38 -4.00 -9.11
C MET A 323 1.15 -5.52 -9.20
N PRO A 324 0.10 -5.94 -9.91
CA PRO A 324 -0.11 -7.35 -10.22
C PRO A 324 1.07 -7.97 -10.98
N GLY A 325 1.37 -9.22 -10.67
CA GLY A 325 2.51 -9.94 -11.27
C GLY A 325 3.86 -9.63 -10.60
N PHE A 326 3.89 -8.86 -9.50
CA PHE A 326 5.07 -8.76 -8.67
C PHE A 326 5.29 -10.08 -7.90
N PRO A 327 6.54 -10.63 -7.83
CA PRO A 327 7.79 -10.04 -8.33
C PRO A 327 8.14 -10.37 -9.78
N ASP A 328 7.52 -11.35 -10.42
CA ASP A 328 8.00 -11.99 -11.66
C ASP A 328 8.08 -11.04 -12.85
N ARG A 329 7.08 -10.18 -13.03
CA ARG A 329 7.06 -9.18 -14.11
C ARG A 329 8.16 -8.13 -13.99
N PHE A 330 8.65 -7.92 -12.79
CA PHE A 330 9.63 -6.88 -12.44
C PHE A 330 11.02 -7.47 -12.22
N SER A 331 11.14 -8.78 -12.20
CA SER A 331 12.41 -9.49 -12.09
C SER A 331 13.09 -9.67 -13.45
N PRO A 332 14.44 -9.65 -13.49
CA PRO A 332 15.32 -9.27 -12.39
C PRO A 332 15.21 -7.79 -12.06
N PHE A 333 15.18 -7.47 -10.77
CA PHE A 333 15.13 -6.08 -10.30
C PHE A 333 16.32 -5.27 -10.82
N TYR A 334 16.14 -3.96 -10.90
CA TYR A 334 17.14 -3.03 -11.44
C TYR A 334 17.36 -3.12 -12.96
N LYS A 335 16.52 -3.88 -13.66
CA LYS A 335 16.46 -3.88 -15.11
C LYS A 335 15.55 -2.75 -15.58
N LYS A 336 15.97 -2.02 -16.60
CA LYS A 336 15.17 -0.94 -17.18
C LYS A 336 13.77 -1.44 -17.59
N PRO A 337 12.72 -0.69 -17.25
CA PRO A 337 11.37 -1.05 -17.68
C PRO A 337 11.26 -1.01 -19.20
N PRO A 338 10.33 -1.79 -19.79
CA PRO A 338 10.06 -1.74 -21.22
C PRO A 338 9.77 -0.33 -21.71
N GLY A 339 10.40 0.08 -22.82
CA GLY A 339 10.24 1.42 -23.38
C GLY A 339 11.08 2.53 -22.71
N ALA A 340 11.71 2.26 -21.57
CA ALA A 340 12.52 3.26 -20.86
C ALA A 340 13.66 3.83 -21.71
N ASN A 341 14.31 3.03 -22.54
CA ASN A 341 15.37 3.50 -23.44
C ASN A 341 14.85 4.52 -24.48
N ILE A 342 13.65 4.30 -25.02
CA ILE A 342 13.04 5.20 -26.00
C ILE A 342 12.59 6.48 -25.32
N SER A 343 11.91 6.38 -24.17
CA SER A 343 11.41 7.53 -23.43
C SER A 343 12.53 8.38 -22.86
N SER A 344 13.59 7.76 -22.32
CA SER A 344 14.75 8.50 -21.81
C SER A 344 15.56 9.16 -22.93
N ALA A 345 15.71 8.50 -24.09
CA ALA A 345 16.34 9.11 -25.27
C ALA A 345 15.52 10.31 -25.76
N GLY A 346 14.19 10.17 -25.84
CA GLY A 346 13.29 11.27 -26.19
C GLY A 346 13.41 12.43 -25.21
N SER A 347 13.43 12.16 -23.90
CA SER A 347 13.62 13.18 -22.86
C SER A 347 15.00 13.85 -22.93
N LYS A 348 16.07 13.12 -23.27
CA LYS A 348 17.40 13.69 -23.47
C LYS A 348 17.40 14.69 -24.63
N VAL A 349 16.76 14.34 -25.74
CA VAL A 349 16.64 15.23 -26.89
C VAL A 349 15.79 16.46 -26.55
N LEU A 350 14.59 16.25 -26.02
CA LEU A 350 13.68 17.33 -25.63
C LEU A 350 14.30 18.22 -24.54
N GLY A 351 14.93 17.64 -23.55
CA GLY A 351 15.61 18.34 -22.46
C GLY A 351 16.73 19.26 -22.95
N THR A 352 17.39 18.90 -24.05
CA THR A 352 18.42 19.75 -24.66
C THR A 352 17.84 21.08 -25.14
N PHE A 353 16.60 21.10 -25.62
CA PHE A 353 15.89 22.32 -26.02
C PHE A 353 15.21 23.00 -24.82
N MET A 354 14.68 22.23 -23.88
CA MET A 354 13.93 22.79 -22.77
C MET A 354 14.81 23.42 -21.69
N ARG A 355 16.03 22.89 -21.46
CA ARG A 355 16.97 23.45 -20.46
C ARG A 355 17.28 24.93 -20.66
N PRO A 356 17.67 25.42 -21.88
CA PRO A 356 17.90 26.85 -22.08
C PRO A 356 16.62 27.66 -21.94
N LEU A 357 15.46 27.16 -22.40
CA LEU A 357 14.17 27.86 -22.24
C LEU A 357 13.79 28.00 -20.78
N ARG A 358 13.96 26.95 -19.95
CA ARG A 358 13.76 27.01 -18.49
C ARG A 358 14.70 28.02 -17.83
N LYS A 359 15.97 28.04 -18.20
CA LYS A 359 16.92 29.03 -17.64
C LYS A 359 16.49 30.47 -17.95
N ILE A 360 15.96 30.72 -19.15
CA ILE A 360 15.43 32.00 -19.53
C ILE A 360 14.16 32.33 -18.73
N SER A 361 13.20 31.41 -18.68
CA SER A 361 11.93 31.61 -17.95
C SER A 361 12.12 31.74 -16.44
N MET A 362 13.03 30.97 -15.84
CA MET A 362 13.35 31.12 -14.42
C MET A 362 14.01 32.45 -14.11
N GLY A 363 14.79 33.01 -15.02
CA GLY A 363 15.29 34.39 -14.93
C GLY A 363 14.15 35.43 -14.85
N TYR A 364 13.03 35.16 -15.53
CA TYR A 364 11.81 35.99 -15.48
C TYR A 364 10.94 35.68 -14.23
N LEU A 365 10.94 34.44 -13.77
CA LEU A 365 10.13 33.97 -12.61
C LEU A 365 10.82 34.23 -11.27
N ASN A 366 12.13 34.42 -11.22
CA ASN A 366 12.85 34.91 -10.05
C ASN A 366 12.52 36.39 -9.77
N ARG A 367 11.23 36.65 -9.61
CA ARG A 367 10.82 37.89 -8.96
C ARG A 367 11.17 37.72 -7.47
N GLU A 368 12.24 38.39 -7.05
CA GLU A 368 12.43 38.65 -5.63
C GLU A 368 11.10 39.13 -5.06
N THR A 369 10.65 38.49 -4.00
CA THR A 369 9.44 38.90 -3.30
C THR A 369 9.59 40.38 -2.93
N ARG A 370 8.48 41.12 -2.93
CA ARG A 370 8.48 42.57 -2.68
C ARG A 370 9.19 42.94 -1.38
N TRP A 371 9.00 42.15 -0.32
CA TRP A 371 9.62 42.34 0.99
C TRP A 371 11.15 42.12 0.96
N VAL A 372 11.69 41.22 0.13
CA VAL A 372 13.14 41.07 -0.10
C VAL A 372 13.70 42.27 -0.86
N LYS A 373 13.00 42.77 -1.88
CA LYS A 373 13.38 43.95 -2.63
C LYS A 373 13.40 45.23 -1.78
N GLU A 374 12.46 45.33 -0.85
CA GLU A 374 12.30 46.48 0.03
C GLU A 374 13.16 46.37 1.31
N GLY A 375 13.95 45.27 1.45
CA GLY A 375 14.82 45.08 2.62
C GLY A 375 14.10 44.76 3.92
N HIS A 376 12.81 44.38 3.83
CA HIS A 376 11.97 44.06 5.00
C HIS A 376 12.02 42.55 5.31
N VAL A 377 13.21 42.03 5.60
CA VAL A 377 13.34 40.63 6.04
C VAL A 377 13.02 40.55 7.52
N PRO A 378 12.05 39.69 7.95
CA PRO A 378 11.77 39.55 9.36
C PRO A 378 13.00 39.14 10.17
N SER A 379 13.20 39.74 11.33
CA SER A 379 14.29 39.38 12.24
C SER A 379 14.14 37.87 12.62
N GLY A 380 15.26 37.14 12.60
CA GLY A 380 15.27 35.72 12.90
C GLY A 380 15.24 34.78 11.65
N TRP A 381 15.19 35.33 10.43
CA TRP A 381 15.23 34.54 9.21
C TRP A 381 16.64 34.38 8.60
N GLY A 382 17.69 34.62 9.38
CA GLY A 382 19.06 34.29 8.99
C GLY A 382 19.70 35.22 7.96
N HIS A 383 19.12 36.40 7.69
CA HIS A 383 19.74 37.40 6.84
C HIS A 383 20.63 38.35 7.63
N VAL A 384 21.86 38.53 7.16
CA VAL A 384 22.70 39.62 7.63
C VAL A 384 22.09 40.91 7.08
N GLU A 385 21.53 41.73 7.95
CA GLU A 385 21.11 43.09 7.61
C GLU A 385 22.34 43.85 7.09
N ASN A 386 22.26 44.34 5.84
CA ASN A 386 23.34 45.05 5.14
C ASN A 386 24.64 44.20 4.99
N PRO A 387 24.70 43.20 4.15
CA PRO A 387 25.98 42.67 3.73
C PRO A 387 26.72 43.79 3.00
N GLY A 388 27.87 44.21 3.49
CA GLY A 388 28.68 45.20 2.80
C GLY A 388 28.85 44.88 1.30
N LEU A 389 29.17 45.82 0.47
CA LEU A 389 29.19 45.74 -1.00
C LEU A 389 29.88 44.45 -1.51
N VAL A 390 30.97 44.01 -0.85
CA VAL A 390 31.71 42.81 -1.18
C VAL A 390 30.93 41.55 -0.86
N MET A 391 30.30 41.46 0.34
CA MET A 391 29.47 40.29 0.72
C MET A 391 28.17 40.22 -0.09
N GLY A 392 27.59 41.35 -0.46
CA GLY A 392 26.45 41.39 -1.37
C GLY A 392 26.78 40.90 -2.76
N LEU A 393 28.00 41.22 -3.25
CA LEU A 393 28.48 40.69 -4.53
C LEU A 393 28.77 39.18 -4.47
N ILE A 394 29.41 38.73 -3.40
CA ILE A 394 29.67 37.30 -3.13
C ILE A 394 28.34 36.54 -3.01
N HIS A 395 27.36 37.07 -2.31
CA HIS A 395 26.06 36.45 -2.17
C HIS A 395 25.30 36.37 -3.50
N LYS A 396 25.33 37.45 -4.32
CA LYS A 396 24.77 37.42 -5.68
C LYS A 396 25.49 36.43 -6.60
N LEU A 397 26.81 36.34 -6.51
CA LEU A 397 27.59 35.35 -7.25
C LEU A 397 27.31 33.92 -6.76
N TYR A 398 27.18 33.72 -5.46
CA TYR A 398 26.86 32.42 -4.86
C TYR A 398 25.47 31.95 -5.28
N ILE A 399 24.44 32.78 -5.20
CA ILE A 399 23.09 32.48 -5.69
C ILE A 399 23.12 32.19 -7.19
N LYS A 400 23.81 33.05 -7.99
CA LYS A 400 23.96 32.83 -9.43
C LYS A 400 24.67 31.51 -9.75
N TYR A 401 25.65 31.10 -8.94
CA TYR A 401 26.35 29.83 -9.09
C TYR A 401 25.50 28.62 -8.68
N GLN A 402 24.70 28.73 -7.64
CA GLN A 402 23.75 27.69 -7.26
C GLN A 402 22.68 27.47 -8.34
N PHE A 403 22.17 28.56 -8.95
CA PHE A 403 21.20 28.47 -10.04
C PHE A 403 21.81 28.04 -11.39
N LEU A 404 23.13 28.18 -11.57
CA LEU A 404 23.82 27.70 -12.77
C LEU A 404 24.11 26.20 -12.74
N GLY A 405 23.72 25.52 -11.66
CA GLY A 405 23.66 24.06 -11.58
C GLY A 405 24.97 23.35 -11.93
N SER A 406 26.06 23.60 -11.19
CA SER A 406 27.15 22.67 -11.21
C SER A 406 26.78 21.46 -10.35
N LYS A 407 26.93 20.26 -10.87
CA LYS A 407 26.70 18.97 -10.18
C LYS A 407 27.42 18.82 -8.81
N LYS A 408 28.22 19.80 -8.40
CA LYS A 408 29.12 19.73 -7.25
C LYS A 408 28.68 20.49 -6.00
N THR A 409 27.54 21.19 -6.01
CA THR A 409 27.19 22.15 -4.95
C THR A 409 26.14 21.67 -3.94
N TRP A 410 25.61 20.47 -4.06
CA TRP A 410 24.73 19.88 -3.06
C TRP A 410 25.43 18.69 -2.38
N LYS A 411 26.42 18.97 -1.56
CA LYS A 411 26.70 18.12 -0.40
C LYS A 411 25.89 18.73 0.74
N ALA A 412 24.84 18.05 1.15
CA ALA A 412 24.25 18.28 2.44
C ALA A 412 25.33 18.00 3.49
N GLU A 413 25.70 18.99 4.30
CA GLU A 413 26.32 18.77 5.58
C GLU A 413 25.27 18.31 6.56
#